data_b2f00fa8fd50c3e0021e02d12b6a071a
#
_entry.id   b2f00fa8fd50c3e0021e02d12b6a071a
#
_cell.length_a   1.000
_cell.length_b   1.000
_cell.length_c   1.000
_cell.angle_alpha   90.00
_cell.angle_beta   90.00
_cell.angle_gamma   90.00
#
_symmetry.space_group_name_H-M   'P 1'
#
loop_
_entity.id
_entity.type
_entity.pdbx_description
1 polymer ?
#
loop_
_entity_poly.entity_id
_entity_poly.type
_entity_poly.pdbx_seq_one_letter_code
_entity_poly.pdbx_strand_id
1 'polypeptide(L)'
;DNWGLTEITELGNFSLTDSPGTDYDPNQVTVAELNKAFDFSFVSNPIVKFKAKWDIELNYDFIRFQGYVTDLGWVSLEGEFTKNGTGNPAQPIGEPGYDGSQESWVDEKIYLNQLGQVNFEKFRFIQTSDQYVEGGGFLVDDFLITGYPQGKIGDFNLDAEVDIYDLLLLSDLLLFGN
;
A
#
# COMPACT_ATOMS: atom_id res chain seq x y z
N ASP A 1 1.46 -4.98 20.06
CA ASP A 1 1.59 -4.85 18.59
C ASP A 1 2.59 -5.88 18.10
N ASN A 2 2.16 -6.87 17.33
CA ASN A 2 3.06 -7.94 16.86
C ASN A 2 3.84 -7.55 15.60
N TRP A 3 3.54 -6.42 14.96
CA TRP A 3 4.28 -5.97 13.79
C TRP A 3 5.72 -5.59 14.12
N GLY A 4 6.66 -6.12 13.37
CA GLY A 4 8.08 -5.89 13.56
C GLY A 4 8.91 -6.23 12.32
N LEU A 5 10.24 -6.20 12.49
CA LEU A 5 11.17 -6.54 11.41
C LEU A 5 11.63 -7.99 11.53
N THR A 6 11.83 -8.62 10.37
CA THR A 6 12.41 -9.96 10.24
C THR A 6 13.53 -9.96 9.20
N GLU A 7 14.47 -10.92 9.31
CA GLU A 7 15.53 -11.15 8.30
C GLU A 7 15.04 -11.98 7.10
N ILE A 8 13.80 -12.41 7.09
CA ILE A 8 13.16 -13.03 5.92
C ILE A 8 12.81 -11.92 4.95
N THR A 9 13.59 -11.70 3.92
CA THR A 9 13.49 -10.58 2.99
C THR A 9 13.67 -11.05 1.55
N GLU A 10 13.11 -10.33 0.59
CA GLU A 10 13.40 -10.51 -0.84
C GLU A 10 14.67 -9.75 -1.23
N LEU A 11 14.76 -8.49 -0.81
CA LEU A 11 15.90 -7.61 -1.08
C LEU A 11 16.27 -6.87 0.21
N GLY A 12 17.57 -6.63 0.40
CA GLY A 12 18.03 -5.87 1.55
C GLY A 12 18.27 -6.73 2.81
N ASN A 13 18.03 -6.16 3.98
CA ASN A 13 18.36 -6.78 5.25
C ASN A 13 17.14 -7.20 6.08
N PHE A 14 16.01 -6.52 5.90
CA PHE A 14 14.81 -6.73 6.72
C PHE A 14 13.55 -6.49 5.90
N SER A 15 12.49 -7.24 6.20
CA SER A 15 11.12 -6.95 5.82
C SER A 15 10.25 -6.68 7.03
N LEU A 16 9.08 -6.09 6.83
CA LEU A 16 8.05 -5.90 7.85
C LEU A 16 7.16 -7.15 7.90
N THR A 17 6.80 -7.59 9.10
CA THR A 17 5.88 -8.72 9.31
C THR A 17 4.98 -8.50 10.52
N ASP A 18 3.79 -9.11 10.51
CA ASP A 18 2.87 -9.20 11.65
C ASP A 18 3.27 -10.29 12.67
N SER A 19 4.26 -11.12 12.33
CA SER A 19 4.66 -12.32 13.08
C SER A 19 6.18 -12.44 13.21
N PRO A 20 6.89 -11.46 13.84
CA PRO A 20 8.34 -11.48 13.92
C PRO A 20 8.84 -12.64 14.80
N GLY A 21 9.42 -13.66 14.17
CA GLY A 21 10.10 -14.80 14.82
C GLY A 21 9.22 -15.97 15.25
N THR A 22 7.89 -15.87 15.07
CA THR A 22 6.92 -16.96 15.38
C THR A 22 5.76 -16.89 14.37
N ASP A 23 4.77 -17.78 14.51
CA ASP A 23 3.48 -17.60 13.86
C ASP A 23 2.72 -16.43 14.51
N TYR A 24 1.77 -15.81 13.78
CA TYR A 24 0.94 -14.75 14.38
C TYR A 24 0.04 -15.31 15.50
N ASP A 25 -0.39 -14.44 16.43
CA ASP A 25 -1.24 -14.87 17.54
C ASP A 25 -2.70 -15.03 17.13
N PRO A 26 -3.45 -16.01 17.71
CA PRO A 26 -4.87 -16.16 17.48
C PRO A 26 -5.70 -15.09 18.18
N ASN A 27 -6.91 -14.86 17.68
CA ASN A 27 -7.92 -13.95 18.23
C ASN A 27 -7.38 -12.52 18.47
N GLN A 28 -6.63 -12.01 17.47
CA GLN A 28 -6.01 -10.69 17.52
C GLN A 28 -6.48 -9.78 16.40
N VAL A 29 -6.35 -8.49 16.66
CA VAL A 29 -6.36 -7.44 15.65
C VAL A 29 -5.09 -6.63 15.82
N THR A 30 -4.17 -6.74 14.89
CA THR A 30 -2.89 -6.02 14.92
C THR A 30 -2.76 -5.07 13.75
N VAL A 31 -2.02 -3.97 13.93
CA VAL A 31 -1.95 -2.88 12.94
C VAL A 31 -0.51 -2.40 12.78
N ALA A 32 -0.07 -2.26 11.53
CA ALA A 32 1.10 -1.47 11.17
C ALA A 32 0.63 -0.22 10.41
N GLU A 33 0.71 0.94 11.04
CA GLU A 33 0.24 2.21 10.46
C GLU A 33 1.42 3.06 9.99
N LEU A 34 1.36 3.52 8.73
CA LEU A 34 2.25 4.54 8.20
C LEU A 34 1.64 5.91 8.54
N ASN A 35 2.11 6.48 9.63
CA ASN A 35 1.61 7.76 10.13
C ASN A 35 2.27 8.95 9.41
N LYS A 36 1.92 9.11 8.14
CA LYS A 36 2.39 10.20 7.28
C LYS A 36 1.24 10.61 6.36
N ALA A 37 0.95 11.91 6.32
CA ALA A 37 0.01 12.47 5.36
C ALA A 37 0.60 12.46 3.94
N PHE A 38 -0.23 12.14 2.95
CA PHE A 38 0.13 12.11 1.54
C PHE A 38 -0.74 13.09 0.77
N ASP A 39 -0.10 13.97 0.02
CA ASP A 39 -0.75 14.88 -0.91
C ASP A 39 -0.58 14.35 -2.33
N PHE A 40 -1.67 13.92 -2.94
CA PHE A 40 -1.72 13.44 -4.32
C PHE A 40 -2.30 14.48 -5.29
N SER A 41 -2.49 15.74 -4.88
CA SER A 41 -3.09 16.80 -5.69
C SER A 41 -2.37 17.03 -7.02
N PHE A 42 -1.07 16.76 -7.06
CA PHE A 42 -0.21 16.92 -8.22
C PHE A 42 0.29 15.59 -8.80
N VAL A 43 -0.36 14.48 -8.45
CA VAL A 43 0.05 13.14 -8.87
C VAL A 43 -1.06 12.49 -9.68
N SER A 44 -0.76 12.07 -10.90
CA SER A 44 -1.66 11.20 -11.68
C SER A 44 -1.34 9.74 -11.42
N ASN A 45 -2.40 8.92 -11.37
CA ASN A 45 -2.31 7.49 -11.17
C ASN A 45 -1.39 7.11 -10.00
N PRO A 46 -1.65 7.62 -8.78
CA PRO A 46 -0.88 7.22 -7.62
C PRO A 46 -1.07 5.73 -7.37
N ILE A 47 0.03 5.06 -7.05
CA ILE A 47 0.09 3.61 -6.87
C ILE A 47 0.96 3.28 -5.67
N VAL A 48 0.51 2.34 -4.85
CA VAL A 48 1.32 1.66 -3.84
C VAL A 48 1.86 0.38 -4.45
N LYS A 49 3.15 0.14 -4.26
CA LYS A 49 3.84 -1.08 -4.67
C LYS A 49 4.60 -1.64 -3.49
N PHE A 50 4.61 -2.95 -3.37
CA PHE A 50 5.46 -3.65 -2.42
C PHE A 50 5.64 -5.11 -2.85
N LYS A 51 6.68 -5.74 -2.35
CA LYS A 51 6.80 -7.19 -2.43
C LYS A 51 6.08 -7.80 -1.25
N ALA A 52 5.32 -8.86 -1.50
CA ALA A 52 4.60 -9.58 -0.45
C ALA A 52 4.80 -11.08 -0.56
N LYS A 53 4.73 -11.73 0.59
CA LYS A 53 4.68 -13.18 0.76
C LYS A 53 3.88 -13.46 2.02
N TRP A 54 3.06 -14.53 2.04
CA TRP A 54 2.21 -14.78 3.20
C TRP A 54 1.83 -16.24 3.36
N ASP A 55 1.48 -16.57 4.61
CA ASP A 55 0.85 -17.81 5.02
C ASP A 55 -0.18 -17.48 6.11
N ILE A 56 -1.45 -17.33 5.69
CA ILE A 56 -2.59 -16.88 6.50
C ILE A 56 -3.68 -17.93 6.39
N GLU A 57 -4.37 -18.25 7.48
CA GLU A 57 -5.44 -19.26 7.46
C GLU A 57 -6.51 -18.94 6.41
N LEU A 58 -6.68 -19.86 5.46
CA LEU A 58 -7.58 -19.69 4.34
C LEU A 58 -9.05 -19.60 4.81
N ASN A 59 -9.76 -18.56 4.39
CA ASN A 59 -11.18 -18.26 4.68
C ASN A 59 -11.49 -17.91 6.15
N TYR A 60 -10.50 -17.82 7.02
CA TYR A 60 -10.72 -17.48 8.44
C TYR A 60 -9.98 -16.22 8.84
N ASP A 61 -8.68 -16.16 8.66
CA ASP A 61 -7.86 -15.01 8.99
C ASP A 61 -7.65 -14.10 7.80
N PHE A 62 -7.30 -12.82 8.05
CA PHE A 62 -7.26 -11.85 6.96
C PHE A 62 -6.29 -10.71 7.20
N ILE A 63 -5.52 -10.40 6.17
CA ILE A 63 -4.73 -9.17 6.11
C ILE A 63 -5.38 -8.22 5.12
N ARG A 64 -5.52 -6.94 5.49
CA ARG A 64 -6.01 -5.88 4.60
C ARG A 64 -5.03 -4.73 4.55
N PHE A 65 -4.81 -4.20 3.35
CA PHE A 65 -4.18 -2.90 3.20
C PHE A 65 -5.27 -1.83 3.09
N GLN A 66 -5.19 -0.82 3.96
CA GLN A 66 -6.22 0.21 4.06
C GLN A 66 -5.64 1.61 3.93
N GLY A 67 -6.41 2.50 3.30
CA GLY A 67 -6.18 3.93 3.29
C GLY A 67 -7.24 4.66 4.14
N TYR A 68 -6.83 5.69 4.87
CA TYR A 68 -7.75 6.56 5.58
C TYR A 68 -8.11 7.78 4.73
N VAL A 69 -9.40 7.96 4.49
CA VAL A 69 -9.99 9.09 3.78
C VAL A 69 -10.86 9.88 4.74
N THR A 70 -10.70 11.19 4.83
CA THR A 70 -11.33 12.06 5.85
C THR A 70 -12.82 11.79 6.07
N ASP A 71 -13.58 11.68 4.98
CA ASP A 71 -15.06 11.54 5.05
C ASP A 71 -15.54 10.07 5.03
N LEU A 72 -14.65 9.12 4.73
CA LEU A 72 -14.98 7.69 4.60
C LEU A 72 -14.41 6.84 5.73
N GLY A 73 -13.38 7.34 6.44
CA GLY A 73 -12.61 6.56 7.39
C GLY A 73 -11.64 5.59 6.71
N TRP A 74 -11.39 4.44 7.34
CA TRP A 74 -10.54 3.40 6.79
C TRP A 74 -11.26 2.61 5.71
N VAL A 75 -10.67 2.55 4.52
CA VAL A 75 -11.18 1.82 3.35
C VAL A 75 -10.15 0.79 2.92
N SER A 76 -10.58 -0.46 2.77
CA SER A 76 -9.73 -1.53 2.23
C SER A 76 -9.52 -1.31 0.74
N LEU A 77 -8.28 -1.44 0.28
CA LEU A 77 -7.86 -1.16 -1.08
C LEU A 77 -7.56 -2.46 -1.83
N GLU A 78 -8.13 -2.59 -3.02
CA GLU A 78 -7.93 -3.74 -3.88
C GLU A 78 -6.55 -3.69 -4.55
N GLY A 79 -5.83 -4.81 -4.51
CA GLY A 79 -4.57 -5.02 -5.18
C GLY A 79 -4.62 -6.17 -6.18
N GLU A 80 -3.53 -6.41 -6.90
CA GLU A 80 -3.46 -7.47 -7.92
C GLU A 80 -3.60 -8.88 -7.32
N PHE A 81 -3.23 -9.06 -6.05
CA PHE A 81 -3.25 -10.37 -5.37
C PHE A 81 -4.29 -10.46 -4.25
N THR A 82 -5.10 -9.42 -4.02
CA THR A 82 -6.16 -9.45 -3.03
C THR A 82 -7.32 -10.36 -3.46
N LYS A 83 -8.04 -10.88 -2.47
CA LYS A 83 -9.31 -11.62 -2.62
C LYS A 83 -10.39 -10.94 -1.78
N ASN A 84 -11.63 -11.18 -2.14
CA ASN A 84 -12.77 -10.70 -1.35
C ASN A 84 -12.97 -11.54 -0.10
N GLY A 85 -13.15 -10.89 1.04
CA GLY A 85 -13.48 -11.54 2.31
C GLY A 85 -14.80 -12.31 2.23
N THR A 86 -14.87 -13.44 2.93
CA THR A 86 -15.95 -14.43 2.85
C THR A 86 -17.16 -14.12 3.73
N GLY A 87 -17.05 -13.15 4.66
CA GLY A 87 -18.07 -12.86 5.67
C GLY A 87 -17.87 -13.60 6.99
N ASN A 88 -16.77 -14.33 7.16
CA ASN A 88 -16.32 -14.79 8.47
C ASN A 88 -15.99 -13.56 9.35
N PRO A 89 -16.14 -13.61 10.66
CA PRO A 89 -15.86 -12.46 11.54
C PRO A 89 -14.51 -11.80 11.36
N ALA A 90 -13.46 -12.57 11.04
CA ALA A 90 -12.13 -12.01 10.75
C ALA A 90 -11.99 -11.52 9.29
N GLN A 91 -12.86 -11.96 8.38
CA GLN A 91 -12.90 -11.58 6.96
C GLN A 91 -14.19 -10.84 6.62
N PRO A 92 -14.23 -9.50 6.71
CA PRO A 92 -15.41 -8.75 6.32
C PRO A 92 -15.84 -9.04 4.88
N ILE A 93 -17.13 -9.32 4.68
CA ILE A 93 -17.66 -9.76 3.39
C ILE A 93 -17.39 -8.74 2.28
N GLY A 94 -16.76 -9.19 1.20
CA GLY A 94 -16.52 -8.38 0.01
C GLY A 94 -15.40 -7.35 0.15
N GLU A 95 -14.78 -7.21 1.32
CA GLU A 95 -13.59 -6.35 1.45
C GLU A 95 -12.35 -7.05 0.86
N PRO A 96 -11.51 -6.32 0.10
CA PRO A 96 -10.27 -6.90 -0.44
C PRO A 96 -9.23 -7.12 0.65
N GLY A 97 -8.49 -8.23 0.54
CA GLY A 97 -7.41 -8.58 1.44
C GLY A 97 -6.71 -9.88 1.04
N TYR A 98 -5.89 -10.40 1.91
CA TYR A 98 -5.03 -11.56 1.67
C TYR A 98 -5.36 -12.66 2.66
N ASP A 99 -5.48 -13.89 2.16
CA ASP A 99 -5.58 -15.13 2.90
C ASP A 99 -4.94 -16.30 2.14
N GLY A 100 -4.89 -17.46 2.77
CA GLY A 100 -4.25 -18.64 2.22
C GLY A 100 -2.73 -18.49 2.18
N SER A 101 -2.06 -19.26 1.32
CA SER A 101 -0.60 -19.27 1.25
C SER A 101 -0.09 -18.75 -0.09
N GLN A 102 0.91 -17.86 -0.03
CA GLN A 102 1.72 -17.38 -1.13
C GLN A 102 3.20 -17.57 -0.77
N GLU A 103 3.78 -18.69 -1.16
CA GLU A 103 5.12 -19.11 -0.73
C GLU A 103 6.26 -18.31 -1.38
N SER A 104 6.01 -17.76 -2.57
CA SER A 104 7.00 -16.95 -3.31
C SER A 104 6.66 -15.47 -3.19
N TRP A 105 7.68 -14.61 -3.16
CA TRP A 105 7.50 -13.18 -3.23
C TRP A 105 6.78 -12.76 -4.52
N VAL A 106 5.77 -11.90 -4.39
CA VAL A 106 5.02 -11.31 -5.50
C VAL A 106 5.13 -9.79 -5.47
N ASP A 107 5.07 -9.18 -6.64
CA ASP A 107 5.06 -7.72 -6.80
C ASP A 107 3.62 -7.21 -6.73
N GLU A 108 3.17 -6.84 -5.53
CA GLU A 108 1.83 -6.28 -5.33
C GLU A 108 1.74 -4.84 -5.84
N LYS A 109 0.56 -4.52 -6.42
CA LYS A 109 0.23 -3.18 -6.91
C LYS A 109 -1.20 -2.81 -6.55
N ILE A 110 -1.33 -1.67 -5.88
CA ILE A 110 -2.61 -1.11 -5.43
C ILE A 110 -2.77 0.28 -6.04
N TYR A 111 -3.72 0.42 -6.96
CA TYR A 111 -4.03 1.70 -7.60
C TYR A 111 -4.90 2.54 -6.68
N LEU A 112 -4.41 3.73 -6.29
CA LEU A 112 -5.11 4.57 -5.32
C LEU A 112 -6.29 5.36 -5.91
N ASN A 113 -6.42 5.40 -7.24
CA ASN A 113 -7.55 6.03 -7.93
C ASN A 113 -8.80 5.15 -8.01
N GLN A 114 -8.81 3.96 -7.43
CA GLN A 114 -9.97 3.06 -7.40
C GLN A 114 -11.20 3.65 -6.69
N LEU A 115 -11.01 4.62 -5.81
CA LEU A 115 -12.07 5.39 -5.14
C LEU A 115 -12.36 6.74 -5.82
N GLY A 116 -11.85 6.96 -7.03
CA GLY A 116 -11.85 8.27 -7.68
C GLY A 116 -10.72 9.17 -7.17
N GLN A 117 -10.92 10.49 -7.26
CA GLN A 117 -9.95 11.46 -6.74
C GLN A 117 -10.22 11.72 -5.25
N VAL A 118 -9.54 10.96 -4.40
CA VAL A 118 -9.59 11.13 -2.94
C VAL A 118 -8.18 11.33 -2.39
N ASN A 119 -8.07 12.10 -1.31
CA ASN A 119 -6.82 12.26 -0.58
C ASN A 119 -6.76 11.25 0.55
N PHE A 120 -5.68 10.50 0.58
CA PHE A 120 -5.38 9.59 1.68
C PHE A 120 -4.51 10.29 2.71
N GLU A 121 -4.98 10.31 3.96
CA GLU A 121 -4.21 10.87 5.06
C GLU A 121 -3.16 9.91 5.60
N LYS A 122 -3.49 8.60 5.58
CA LYS A 122 -2.68 7.55 6.16
C LYS A 122 -2.91 6.23 5.44
N PHE A 123 -1.97 5.29 5.63
CA PHE A 123 -2.11 3.90 5.21
C PHE A 123 -1.80 2.95 6.36
N ARG A 124 -2.37 1.75 6.32
CA ARG A 124 -2.03 0.69 7.27
C ARG A 124 -2.19 -0.71 6.67
N PHE A 125 -1.44 -1.63 7.22
CA PHE A 125 -1.80 -3.04 7.21
C PHE A 125 -2.56 -3.36 8.49
N ILE A 126 -3.63 -4.14 8.39
CA ILE A 126 -4.39 -4.65 9.52
C ILE A 126 -4.55 -6.15 9.37
N GLN A 127 -4.08 -6.89 10.35
CA GLN A 127 -4.28 -8.32 10.47
C GLN A 127 -5.42 -8.58 11.43
N THR A 128 -6.30 -9.53 11.08
CA THR A 128 -7.36 -10.01 11.95
C THR A 128 -7.32 -11.54 11.93
N SER A 129 -7.21 -12.16 13.10
CA SER A 129 -7.21 -13.62 13.26
C SER A 129 -8.37 -14.09 14.11
N ASP A 130 -8.85 -15.31 13.82
CA ASP A 130 -9.79 -16.00 14.70
C ASP A 130 -9.06 -16.77 15.82
N GLN A 131 -9.72 -17.74 16.46
CA GLN A 131 -9.17 -18.35 17.69
C GLN A 131 -8.45 -19.69 17.47
N TYR A 132 -8.27 -20.15 16.22
CA TYR A 132 -7.91 -21.58 16.01
C TYR A 132 -6.56 -21.82 15.33
N VAL A 133 -6.38 -21.43 14.11
CA VAL A 133 -5.21 -21.81 13.32
C VAL A 133 -4.37 -20.60 12.97
N GLU A 134 -3.12 -20.67 13.33
CA GLU A 134 -2.13 -19.64 13.02
C GLU A 134 -1.28 -20.06 11.82
N GLY A 135 -0.69 -19.08 11.15
CA GLY A 135 0.25 -19.29 10.05
C GLY A 135 1.49 -18.42 10.20
N GLY A 136 2.39 -18.54 9.23
CA GLY A 136 3.66 -17.82 9.22
C GLY A 136 3.56 -16.30 9.03
N GLY A 137 2.33 -15.79 8.84
CA GLY A 137 2.03 -14.36 8.76
C GLY A 137 2.24 -13.74 7.40
N PHE A 138 2.26 -12.41 7.38
CA PHE A 138 2.38 -11.58 6.19
C PHE A 138 3.70 -10.81 6.20
N LEU A 139 4.44 -10.88 5.11
CA LEU A 139 5.72 -10.20 4.95
C LEU A 139 5.60 -9.13 3.87
N VAL A 140 6.13 -7.96 4.16
CA VAL A 140 6.18 -6.80 3.24
C VAL A 140 7.61 -6.33 3.08
N ASP A 141 8.04 -6.19 1.84
CA ASP A 141 9.37 -5.65 1.46
C ASP A 141 9.22 -4.61 0.35
N ASP A 142 10.23 -3.77 0.16
CA ASP A 142 10.30 -2.77 -0.92
C ASP A 142 9.05 -1.88 -1.05
N PHE A 143 8.48 -1.44 0.08
CA PHE A 143 7.28 -0.61 0.08
C PHE A 143 7.55 0.76 -0.55
N LEU A 144 6.80 1.10 -1.60
CA LEU A 144 6.93 2.33 -2.37
C LEU A 144 5.56 2.91 -2.70
N ILE A 145 5.39 4.22 -2.49
CA ILE A 145 4.28 4.99 -3.03
C ILE A 145 4.81 5.89 -4.13
N THR A 146 4.24 5.79 -5.33
CA THR A 146 4.70 6.51 -6.53
C THR A 146 3.52 6.92 -7.40
N GLY A 147 3.80 7.71 -8.43
CA GLY A 147 2.85 8.15 -9.45
C GLY A 147 3.52 9.07 -10.44
N TYR A 148 2.76 9.59 -11.39
CA TYR A 148 3.28 10.53 -12.37
C TYR A 148 2.95 11.96 -11.94
N PRO A 149 3.91 12.91 -12.00
CA PRO A 149 3.59 14.32 -11.75
C PRO A 149 2.48 14.79 -12.69
N GLN A 150 1.47 15.44 -12.15
CA GLN A 150 0.48 16.18 -12.95
C GLN A 150 1.02 17.60 -13.15
N GLY A 151 1.89 17.80 -14.13
CA GLY A 151 2.24 19.13 -14.58
C GLY A 151 1.06 19.78 -15.30
N LYS A 152 0.80 21.07 -15.07
CA LYS A 152 -0.03 21.86 -15.96
C LYS A 152 0.64 21.89 -17.35
N ILE A 153 -0.14 21.81 -18.42
CA ILE A 153 0.44 21.98 -19.78
C ILE A 153 1.12 23.35 -19.81
N GLY A 154 2.46 23.35 -20.03
CA GLY A 154 3.27 24.56 -20.00
C GLY A 154 4.04 24.81 -18.72
N ASP A 155 3.84 24.04 -17.66
CA ASP A 155 4.60 24.06 -16.43
C ASP A 155 5.84 23.16 -16.58
N PHE A 156 6.92 23.75 -17.06
CA PHE A 156 8.17 23.04 -17.37
C PHE A 156 9.10 22.90 -16.17
N ASN A 157 8.97 23.81 -15.19
CA ASN A 157 9.76 23.75 -13.96
C ASN A 157 9.08 22.96 -12.84
N LEU A 158 7.82 22.53 -13.05
CA LEU A 158 7.00 21.74 -12.13
C LEU A 158 6.75 22.41 -10.77
N ASP A 159 6.60 23.73 -10.76
CA ASP A 159 6.26 24.51 -9.56
C ASP A 159 4.75 24.71 -9.37
N ALA A 160 3.93 24.13 -10.25
CA ALA A 160 2.48 24.18 -10.31
C ALA A 160 1.91 25.54 -10.79
N GLU A 161 2.73 26.45 -11.24
CA GLU A 161 2.35 27.69 -11.92
C GLU A 161 2.76 27.62 -13.40
N VAL A 162 2.07 28.30 -14.29
CA VAL A 162 2.46 28.45 -15.69
C VAL A 162 2.80 29.91 -15.89
N ASP A 163 4.08 30.22 -15.90
CA ASP A 163 4.55 31.61 -15.91
C ASP A 163 5.77 31.83 -16.82
N ILE A 164 6.45 32.97 -16.64
CA ILE A 164 7.61 33.34 -17.45
C ILE A 164 8.82 32.40 -17.23
N TYR A 165 8.93 31.77 -16.06
CA TYR A 165 10.04 30.87 -15.77
C TYR A 165 9.94 29.56 -16.55
N ASP A 166 8.73 29.07 -16.83
CA ASP A 166 8.50 27.96 -17.73
C ASP A 166 8.91 28.27 -19.16
N LEU A 167 8.55 29.47 -19.62
CA LEU A 167 8.93 29.91 -20.94
C LEU A 167 10.45 30.05 -21.09
N LEU A 168 11.13 30.51 -20.05
CA LEU A 168 12.58 30.60 -20.04
C LEU A 168 13.21 29.20 -20.09
N LEU A 169 12.71 28.28 -19.29
CA LEU A 169 13.20 26.88 -19.28
C LEU A 169 12.96 26.20 -20.63
N LEU A 170 11.77 26.39 -21.24
CA LEU A 170 11.47 25.89 -22.57
C LEU A 170 12.42 26.50 -23.64
N SER A 171 12.70 27.81 -23.56
CA SER A 171 13.60 28.49 -24.49
C SER A 171 15.04 27.96 -24.39
N ASP A 172 15.52 27.70 -23.18
CA ASP A 172 16.83 27.11 -22.94
C ASP A 172 16.92 25.69 -23.51
N LEU A 173 15.88 24.88 -23.31
CA LEU A 173 15.80 23.53 -23.86
C LEU A 173 15.82 23.52 -25.41
N LEU A 174 15.12 24.48 -26.05
CA LEU A 174 15.03 24.60 -27.50
C LEU A 174 16.29 25.18 -28.14
N LEU A 175 16.97 26.09 -27.43
CA LEU A 175 18.14 26.81 -27.98
C LEU A 175 19.45 26.11 -27.71
N PHE A 176 19.58 25.41 -26.58
CA PHE A 176 20.84 24.83 -26.13
C PHE A 176 20.80 23.29 -26.05
N GLY A 177 19.65 22.66 -26.18
CA GLY A 177 19.39 21.24 -26.49
C GLY A 177 20.33 20.21 -25.86
N ASN A 178 20.34 20.10 -24.52
CA ASN A 178 21.00 18.97 -23.83
C ASN A 178 20.02 18.29 -22.89
#